data_275637c7b121ac5207b9d4df760c3fd4
#
_entry.id   275637c7b121ac5207b9d4df760c3fd4
#
_cell.length_a   1.000
_cell.length_b   1.000
_cell.length_c   1.000
_cell.angle_alpha   90.00
_cell.angle_beta   90.00
_cell.angle_gamma   90.00
#
_symmetry.space_group_name_H-M   'P 1'
#
loop_
_entity.id
_entity.type
_entity.pdbx_description
1 polymer ?
#
loop_
_entity_poly.entity_id
_entity_poly.type
_entity_poly.pdbx_seq_one_letter_code
_entity_poly.pdbx_strand_id
1 'polypeptide(L)'
;VTNNSTLERNQKIFNVSAASLTGSSITIHLGSSVIAETNSIFSNGAELTITNTGTIEATNSKAINVSNSDGVSITNNNNGVIKSNNNTILGDAGTGADNVTIDNSGEIFTTATGTESSAIVFANNDTGNTITNNSGGEIYSSGSESTIVLGVSSTLTNSGSIKNNKSVTNKAIQLKGNNNTVTLKDAGIVVGKIRSGNGTTGNKLRFNHGVGRAY
;
A
#
# COMPACT_ATOMS: atom_id res chain seq x y z
N VAL A 1 10.00 -5.42 -17.34
CA VAL A 1 9.52 -6.82 -17.48
C VAL A 1 8.01 -6.82 -17.60
N THR A 2 7.50 -7.55 -18.59
CA THR A 2 6.06 -7.71 -18.82
C THR A 2 5.67 -9.17 -18.55
N ASN A 3 4.65 -9.40 -17.75
CA ASN A 3 4.12 -10.74 -17.48
C ASN A 3 2.72 -10.91 -18.08
N ASN A 4 2.56 -11.87 -18.97
CA ASN A 4 1.30 -12.26 -19.60
C ASN A 4 0.89 -13.70 -19.23
N SER A 5 1.45 -14.25 -18.17
CA SER A 5 1.20 -15.61 -17.70
C SER A 5 1.32 -15.70 -16.19
N THR A 6 1.11 -16.86 -15.62
CA THR A 6 1.36 -17.09 -14.19
C THR A 6 2.83 -17.43 -13.97
N LEU A 7 3.47 -16.71 -13.05
CA LEU A 7 4.81 -17.01 -12.54
C LEU A 7 4.69 -17.39 -11.06
N GLU A 8 5.06 -18.60 -10.73
CA GLU A 8 5.05 -19.12 -9.36
C GLU A 8 6.45 -19.55 -8.95
N ARG A 9 6.86 -19.18 -7.72
CA ARG A 9 8.14 -19.59 -7.12
C ARG A 9 8.07 -19.61 -5.60
N ASN A 10 8.91 -20.46 -5.00
CA ASN A 10 9.12 -20.51 -3.55
C ASN A 10 10.05 -19.40 -3.03
N GLN A 11 10.50 -18.51 -3.89
CA GLN A 11 11.37 -17.38 -3.56
C GLN A 11 10.89 -16.09 -4.25
N LYS A 12 11.61 -14.99 -4.06
CA LYS A 12 11.34 -13.73 -4.75
C LYS A 12 11.31 -13.92 -6.26
N ILE A 13 10.27 -13.41 -6.92
CA ILE A 13 10.15 -13.48 -8.38
C ILE A 13 10.91 -12.32 -9.02
N PHE A 14 10.64 -11.10 -8.56
CA PHE A 14 11.36 -9.91 -9.01
C PHE A 14 12.21 -9.36 -7.87
N ASN A 15 13.52 -9.37 -8.04
CA ASN A 15 14.48 -8.76 -7.15
C ASN A 15 15.17 -7.62 -7.91
N VAL A 16 14.75 -6.39 -7.64
CA VAL A 16 15.30 -5.18 -8.24
C VAL A 16 16.20 -4.54 -7.19
N SER A 17 17.49 -4.81 -7.29
CA SER A 17 18.48 -4.28 -6.37
C SER A 17 19.64 -3.70 -7.15
N ALA A 18 19.77 -2.43 -7.15
CA ALA A 18 20.99 -1.60 -7.30
C ALA A 18 20.60 -0.14 -7.56
N ALA A 19 21.31 0.78 -6.99
CA ALA A 19 21.19 2.21 -7.22
C ALA A 19 21.38 2.67 -8.69
N SER A 20 21.71 1.76 -9.57
CA SER A 20 21.94 2.04 -11.01
C SER A 20 20.78 1.66 -11.94
N LEU A 21 19.68 1.09 -11.42
CA LEU A 21 18.52 0.69 -12.22
C LEU A 21 17.39 1.74 -12.14
N THR A 22 17.71 2.99 -12.43
CA THR A 22 16.68 4.04 -12.59
C THR A 22 15.79 3.72 -13.79
N GLY A 23 14.48 3.90 -13.64
CA GLY A 23 13.51 3.70 -14.72
C GLY A 23 13.13 2.24 -14.99
N SER A 24 13.43 1.31 -14.07
CA SER A 24 12.95 -0.08 -14.19
C SER A 24 11.43 -0.17 -14.09
N SER A 25 10.83 -1.07 -14.86
CA SER A 25 9.37 -1.28 -14.82
C SER A 25 8.98 -2.76 -14.78
N ILE A 26 7.88 -3.04 -14.09
CA ILE A 26 7.22 -4.34 -14.03
C ILE A 26 5.75 -4.12 -14.39
N THR A 27 5.26 -4.84 -15.39
CA THR A 27 3.84 -4.78 -15.79
C THR A 27 3.23 -6.17 -15.70
N ILE A 28 2.12 -6.28 -14.97
CA ILE A 28 1.32 -7.50 -14.82
C ILE A 28 -0.02 -7.26 -15.51
N HIS A 29 -0.31 -8.04 -16.53
CA HIS A 29 -1.52 -7.90 -17.35
C HIS A 29 -2.73 -8.63 -16.74
N LEU A 30 -3.91 -8.27 -17.20
CA LEU A 30 -5.16 -8.94 -16.85
C LEU A 30 -5.07 -10.45 -17.14
N GLY A 31 -5.49 -11.28 -16.19
CA GLY A 31 -5.39 -12.74 -16.29
C GLY A 31 -4.00 -13.30 -15.98
N SER A 32 -3.01 -12.45 -15.72
CA SER A 32 -1.66 -12.89 -15.34
C SER A 32 -1.46 -12.83 -13.83
N SER A 33 -0.57 -13.65 -13.31
CA SER A 33 -0.27 -13.70 -11.88
C SER A 33 1.23 -13.78 -11.60
N VAL A 34 1.64 -13.16 -10.52
CA VAL A 34 2.97 -13.28 -9.91
C VAL A 34 2.76 -13.74 -8.47
N ILE A 35 3.06 -15.01 -8.21
CA ILE A 35 2.81 -15.65 -6.92
C ILE A 35 4.13 -16.14 -6.34
N ALA A 36 4.50 -15.66 -5.16
CA ALA A 36 5.72 -16.08 -4.48
C ALA A 36 5.41 -16.58 -3.06
N GLU A 37 6.21 -17.51 -2.57
CA GLU A 37 6.17 -17.89 -1.16
C GLU A 37 6.77 -16.79 -0.28
N THR A 38 7.82 -16.12 -0.77
CA THR A 38 8.41 -14.94 -0.12
C THR A 38 7.91 -13.63 -0.76
N ASN A 39 8.73 -12.59 -0.88
CA ASN A 39 8.30 -11.36 -1.55
C ASN A 39 8.10 -11.60 -3.06
N SER A 40 6.93 -11.26 -3.60
CA SER A 40 6.73 -11.35 -5.05
C SER A 40 7.58 -10.33 -5.79
N ILE A 41 7.58 -9.09 -5.30
CA ILE A 41 8.43 -8.01 -5.80
C ILE A 41 9.24 -7.44 -4.63
N PHE A 42 10.54 -7.37 -4.80
CA PHE A 42 11.44 -6.73 -3.85
C PHE A 42 12.27 -5.66 -4.57
N SER A 43 12.18 -4.43 -4.08
CA SER A 43 13.03 -3.32 -4.53
C SER A 43 13.93 -2.85 -3.39
N ASN A 44 15.19 -2.60 -3.70
CA ASN A 44 16.17 -2.10 -2.76
C ASN A 44 17.12 -1.10 -3.45
N GLY A 45 16.90 0.18 -3.22
CA GLY A 45 17.74 1.25 -3.75
C GLY A 45 17.46 1.68 -5.19
N ALA A 46 16.35 1.25 -5.80
CA ALA A 46 16.02 1.58 -7.19
C ALA A 46 14.66 2.28 -7.31
N GLU A 47 14.57 3.28 -8.17
CA GLU A 47 13.29 3.77 -8.68
C GLU A 47 12.64 2.66 -9.52
N LEU A 48 11.46 2.22 -9.13
CA LEU A 48 10.74 1.14 -9.78
C LEU A 48 9.31 1.56 -10.08
N THR A 49 8.86 1.34 -11.31
CA THR A 49 7.45 1.49 -11.68
C THR A 49 6.80 0.12 -11.77
N ILE A 50 5.72 -0.08 -11.01
CA ILE A 50 4.91 -1.30 -11.04
C ILE A 50 3.53 -0.94 -11.56
N THR A 51 3.08 -1.61 -12.62
CA THR A 51 1.72 -1.50 -13.15
C THR A 51 1.05 -2.87 -13.06
N ASN A 52 -0.02 -2.96 -12.30
CA ASN A 52 -0.75 -4.21 -12.09
C ASN A 52 -2.19 -4.12 -12.59
N THR A 53 -2.57 -5.05 -13.45
CA THR A 53 -3.96 -5.30 -13.86
C THR A 53 -4.35 -6.77 -13.62
N GLY A 54 -3.38 -7.59 -13.19
CA GLY A 54 -3.54 -9.00 -12.83
C GLY A 54 -3.43 -9.24 -11.33
N THR A 55 -2.72 -10.27 -10.92
CA THR A 55 -2.52 -10.62 -9.50
C THR A 55 -1.05 -10.59 -9.11
N ILE A 56 -0.74 -9.92 -8.01
CA ILE A 56 0.54 -9.99 -7.31
C ILE A 56 0.25 -10.58 -5.91
N GLU A 57 0.80 -11.74 -5.61
CA GLU A 57 0.54 -12.45 -4.36
C GLU A 57 1.81 -12.93 -3.68
N ALA A 58 1.89 -12.78 -2.37
CA ALA A 58 2.86 -13.49 -1.53
C ALA A 58 2.14 -14.34 -0.49
N THR A 59 2.45 -15.63 -0.44
CA THR A 59 1.74 -16.57 0.44
C THR A 59 2.25 -16.57 1.88
N ASN A 60 3.54 -16.23 2.10
CA ASN A 60 4.15 -16.22 3.44
C ASN A 60 4.92 -14.93 3.77
N SER A 61 4.89 -13.93 2.89
CA SER A 61 5.65 -12.69 3.08
C SER A 61 4.90 -11.49 2.46
N LYS A 62 5.61 -10.43 2.10
CA LYS A 62 5.09 -9.20 1.52
C LYS A 62 4.88 -9.38 0.00
N ALA A 63 3.73 -8.96 -0.54
CA ALA A 63 3.55 -8.98 -2.00
C ALA A 63 4.54 -8.01 -2.67
N ILE A 64 4.67 -6.81 -2.14
CA ILE A 64 5.63 -5.81 -2.60
C ILE A 64 6.40 -5.27 -1.40
N ASN A 65 7.72 -5.43 -1.44
CA ASN A 65 8.62 -4.86 -0.44
C ASN A 65 9.50 -3.82 -1.13
N VAL A 66 9.37 -2.56 -0.71
CA VAL A 66 10.11 -1.40 -1.23
C VAL A 66 11.01 -0.77 -0.16
N SER A 67 11.34 -1.53 0.88
CA SER A 67 12.24 -1.06 1.93
C SER A 67 13.58 -0.62 1.34
N ASN A 68 14.07 0.54 1.74
CA ASN A 68 15.27 1.20 1.21
C ASN A 68 15.17 1.63 -0.27
N SER A 69 13.97 1.90 -0.79
CA SER A 69 13.78 2.35 -2.17
C SER A 69 12.99 3.64 -2.20
N ASP A 70 13.56 4.66 -2.82
CA ASP A 70 12.92 5.95 -3.00
C ASP A 70 12.26 6.06 -4.38
N GLY A 71 11.19 6.86 -4.46
CA GLY A 71 10.56 7.17 -5.74
C GLY A 71 9.84 6.01 -6.43
N VAL A 72 9.55 4.92 -5.71
CA VAL A 72 8.80 3.79 -6.30
C VAL A 72 7.37 4.20 -6.62
N SER A 73 6.90 3.85 -7.81
CA SER A 73 5.53 4.09 -8.26
C SER A 73 4.79 2.77 -8.45
N ILE A 74 3.65 2.62 -7.77
CA ILE A 74 2.78 1.44 -7.84
C ILE A 74 1.42 1.89 -8.34
N THR A 75 1.02 1.43 -9.51
CA THR A 75 -0.32 1.61 -10.08
C THR A 75 -1.05 0.28 -10.08
N ASN A 76 -2.07 0.15 -9.25
CA ASN A 76 -2.96 -1.00 -9.22
C ASN A 76 -4.28 -0.62 -9.92
N ASN A 77 -4.39 -1.02 -11.18
CA ASN A 77 -5.52 -0.67 -12.02
C ASN A 77 -6.80 -1.42 -11.61
N ASN A 78 -7.91 -1.03 -12.19
CA ASN A 78 -9.16 -1.74 -12.07
C ASN A 78 -8.97 -3.23 -12.44
N ASN A 79 -9.49 -4.16 -11.63
CA ASN A 79 -9.26 -5.62 -11.65
C ASN A 79 -7.86 -6.07 -11.17
N GLY A 80 -6.93 -5.17 -10.88
CA GLY A 80 -5.66 -5.53 -10.27
C GLY A 80 -5.83 -5.96 -8.81
N VAL A 81 -5.18 -7.05 -8.43
CA VAL A 81 -5.17 -7.58 -7.07
C VAL A 81 -3.74 -7.63 -6.55
N ILE A 82 -3.49 -7.00 -5.41
CA ILE A 82 -2.22 -7.11 -4.68
C ILE A 82 -2.54 -7.64 -3.29
N LYS A 83 -2.08 -8.83 -2.96
CA LYS A 83 -2.44 -9.51 -1.70
C LYS A 83 -1.30 -10.28 -1.07
N SER A 84 -1.40 -10.49 0.24
CA SER A 84 -0.44 -11.32 0.97
C SER A 84 -1.04 -11.93 2.24
N ASN A 85 -0.31 -12.86 2.84
CA ASN A 85 -0.54 -13.36 4.20
C ASN A 85 0.40 -12.71 5.22
N ASN A 86 0.77 -11.46 5.00
CA ASN A 86 1.63 -10.62 5.82
C ASN A 86 1.28 -9.14 5.54
N ASN A 87 2.15 -8.17 5.86
CA ASN A 87 1.99 -6.83 5.32
C ASN A 87 2.09 -6.88 3.79
N THR A 88 1.09 -6.30 3.09
CA THR A 88 1.02 -6.49 1.63
C THR A 88 2.00 -5.61 0.89
N ILE A 89 2.02 -4.31 1.18
CA ILE A 89 3.03 -3.37 0.67
C ILE A 89 3.79 -2.84 1.87
N LEU A 90 5.10 -3.05 1.89
CA LEU A 90 5.97 -2.67 2.98
C LEU A 90 7.08 -1.73 2.51
N GLY A 91 7.12 -0.54 3.09
CA GLY A 91 8.23 0.42 3.02
C GLY A 91 9.09 0.45 4.28
N ASP A 92 8.72 -0.32 5.30
CA ASP A 92 9.40 -0.33 6.60
C ASP A 92 10.67 -1.19 6.57
N ALA A 93 11.81 -0.59 6.69
CA ALA A 93 13.07 -1.10 7.25
C ALA A 93 14.30 -0.29 6.77
N GLY A 94 15.30 -0.15 7.58
CA GLY A 94 16.60 0.42 7.20
C GLY A 94 16.57 1.93 6.97
N THR A 95 16.95 2.38 5.78
CA THR A 95 17.09 3.81 5.44
C THR A 95 15.76 4.49 5.10
N GLY A 96 14.69 3.72 4.96
CA GLY A 96 13.35 4.23 4.67
C GLY A 96 12.93 4.00 3.20
N ALA A 97 11.66 4.23 2.94
CA ALA A 97 11.06 4.22 1.61
C ALA A 97 10.38 5.58 1.40
N ASP A 98 11.11 6.50 0.76
CA ASP A 98 10.68 7.89 0.61
C ASP A 98 10.04 8.13 -0.77
N ASN A 99 9.09 9.05 -0.80
CA ASN A 99 8.43 9.48 -2.04
C ASN A 99 7.79 8.33 -2.85
N VAL A 100 7.37 7.27 -2.17
CA VAL A 100 6.64 6.18 -2.80
C VAL A 100 5.22 6.65 -3.14
N THR A 101 4.81 6.38 -4.36
CA THR A 101 3.46 6.70 -4.84
C THR A 101 2.66 5.41 -5.07
N ILE A 102 1.47 5.33 -4.48
CA ILE A 102 0.53 4.23 -4.70
C ILE A 102 -0.77 4.82 -5.25
N ASP A 103 -1.16 4.38 -6.44
CA ASP A 103 -2.43 4.70 -7.09
C ASP A 103 -3.26 3.42 -7.22
N ASN A 104 -4.36 3.32 -6.47
CA ASN A 104 -5.18 2.12 -6.39
C ASN A 104 -6.60 2.34 -6.93
N SER A 105 -6.94 1.58 -7.96
CA SER A 105 -8.29 1.43 -8.49
C SER A 105 -8.81 -0.02 -8.39
N GLY A 106 -7.95 -0.96 -7.95
CA GLY A 106 -8.25 -2.37 -7.73
C GLY A 106 -8.30 -2.72 -6.24
N GLU A 107 -7.81 -3.89 -5.89
CA GLU A 107 -7.77 -4.37 -4.51
C GLU A 107 -6.34 -4.48 -3.98
N ILE A 108 -6.10 -3.95 -2.78
CA ILE A 108 -4.86 -4.15 -2.01
C ILE A 108 -5.25 -4.66 -0.63
N PHE A 109 -4.86 -5.89 -0.29
CA PHE A 109 -5.27 -6.43 1.00
C PHE A 109 -4.32 -7.47 1.58
N THR A 110 -4.46 -7.67 2.90
CA THR A 110 -3.83 -8.80 3.60
C THR A 110 -4.88 -9.75 4.17
N THR A 111 -4.59 -11.04 4.08
CA THR A 111 -5.35 -12.11 4.74
C THR A 111 -4.77 -12.46 6.12
N ALA A 112 -3.63 -11.90 6.50
CA ALA A 112 -3.02 -12.09 7.80
C ALA A 112 -3.93 -11.62 8.93
N THR A 113 -3.99 -12.38 10.02
CA THR A 113 -4.86 -12.09 11.18
C THR A 113 -4.10 -11.67 12.43
N GLY A 114 -2.78 -11.91 12.46
CA GLY A 114 -1.88 -11.64 13.59
C GLY A 114 -1.18 -10.27 13.52
N THR A 115 0.08 -10.26 13.93
CA THR A 115 1.03 -9.18 13.68
C THR A 115 1.41 -9.15 12.21
N GLU A 116 1.94 -8.02 11.71
CA GLU A 116 2.24 -7.86 10.28
C GLU A 116 1.01 -8.11 9.38
N SER A 117 -0.12 -7.54 9.75
CA SER A 117 -1.41 -7.72 9.08
C SER A 117 -1.97 -6.40 8.50
N SER A 118 -1.10 -5.54 8.01
CA SER A 118 -1.47 -4.29 7.34
C SER A 118 -1.46 -4.44 5.82
N ALA A 119 -2.38 -3.77 5.13
CA ALA A 119 -2.35 -3.71 3.67
C ALA A 119 -1.18 -2.84 3.18
N ILE A 120 -0.93 -1.71 3.83
CA ILE A 120 0.17 -0.80 3.48
C ILE A 120 0.85 -0.30 4.75
N VAL A 121 2.18 -0.38 4.79
CA VAL A 121 2.98 0.12 5.92
C VAL A 121 4.12 0.99 5.43
N PHE A 122 4.15 2.22 5.94
CA PHE A 122 5.29 3.12 5.91
C PHE A 122 5.71 3.42 7.36
N ALA A 123 7.00 3.25 7.67
CA ALA A 123 7.51 3.44 9.02
C ALA A 123 7.65 4.92 9.42
N ASN A 124 8.07 5.17 10.65
CA ASN A 124 8.25 6.54 11.15
C ASN A 124 9.31 7.36 10.40
N ASN A 125 10.26 6.71 9.77
CA ASN A 125 11.34 7.32 9.00
C ASN A 125 11.03 7.43 7.50
N ASP A 126 9.95 6.79 7.03
CA ASP A 126 9.52 6.90 5.63
C ASP A 126 8.80 8.23 5.41
N THR A 127 9.24 9.01 4.43
CA THR A 127 8.77 10.39 4.25
C THR A 127 8.18 10.64 2.87
N GLY A 128 7.22 11.58 2.80
CA GLY A 128 6.71 12.10 1.53
C GLY A 128 5.88 11.11 0.70
N ASN A 129 5.44 10.00 1.29
CA ASN A 129 4.70 8.98 0.57
C ASN A 129 3.29 9.43 0.23
N THR A 130 2.80 9.04 -0.94
CA THR A 130 1.47 9.40 -1.44
C THR A 130 0.67 8.15 -1.76
N ILE A 131 -0.53 8.07 -1.18
CA ILE A 131 -1.50 7.01 -1.48
C ILE A 131 -2.77 7.65 -2.01
N THR A 132 -3.20 7.23 -3.19
CA THR A 132 -4.50 7.58 -3.76
C THR A 132 -5.32 6.31 -3.92
N ASN A 133 -6.43 6.23 -3.20
CA ASN A 133 -7.42 5.18 -3.37
C ASN A 133 -8.61 5.76 -4.16
N ASN A 134 -8.70 5.40 -5.41
CA ASN A 134 -9.68 5.92 -6.35
C ASN A 134 -11.08 5.37 -6.09
N SER A 135 -12.08 5.95 -6.74
CA SER A 135 -13.44 5.41 -6.73
C SER A 135 -13.44 3.97 -7.25
N GLY A 136 -14.03 3.05 -6.50
CA GLY A 136 -14.00 1.61 -6.78
C GLY A 136 -12.79 0.88 -6.22
N GLY A 137 -11.71 1.57 -5.86
CA GLY A 137 -10.56 0.96 -5.21
C GLY A 137 -10.85 0.50 -3.79
N GLU A 138 -10.37 -0.68 -3.42
CA GLU A 138 -10.51 -1.23 -2.07
C GLU A 138 -9.13 -1.49 -1.44
N ILE A 139 -8.97 -1.05 -0.18
CA ILE A 139 -7.78 -1.35 0.64
C ILE A 139 -8.29 -1.90 1.96
N TYR A 140 -7.94 -3.16 2.28
CA TYR A 140 -8.44 -3.75 3.53
C TYR A 140 -7.47 -4.71 4.20
N SER A 141 -7.68 -4.92 5.50
CA SER A 141 -6.94 -5.89 6.30
C SER A 141 -7.90 -6.74 7.13
N SER A 142 -7.49 -7.99 7.42
CA SER A 142 -8.25 -8.93 8.26
C SER A 142 -7.64 -9.11 9.65
N GLY A 143 -6.57 -8.39 9.94
CA GLY A 143 -5.81 -8.52 11.18
C GLY A 143 -6.09 -7.44 12.23
N SER A 144 -5.34 -7.51 13.32
CA SER A 144 -5.45 -6.56 14.44
C SER A 144 -4.69 -5.26 14.23
N GLU A 145 -3.79 -5.24 13.26
CA GLU A 145 -3.01 -4.06 12.93
C GLU A 145 -3.85 -3.01 12.15
N SER A 146 -3.27 -1.85 11.92
CA SER A 146 -3.90 -0.83 11.10
C SER A 146 -3.89 -1.25 9.64
N THR A 147 -4.97 -1.01 8.91
CA THR A 147 -5.00 -1.33 7.47
C THR A 147 -3.96 -0.53 6.70
N ILE A 148 -3.83 0.75 7.01
CA ILE A 148 -2.80 1.64 6.44
C ILE A 148 -2.04 2.29 7.60
N VAL A 149 -0.72 2.27 7.52
CA VAL A 149 0.20 3.01 8.40
C VAL A 149 0.95 4.04 7.57
N LEU A 150 0.86 5.32 7.95
CA LEU A 150 1.57 6.42 7.30
C LEU A 150 2.78 6.85 8.15
N GLY A 151 3.92 7.02 7.50
CA GLY A 151 5.16 7.55 8.07
C GLY A 151 5.09 9.07 8.30
N VAL A 152 6.09 9.81 7.84
CA VAL A 152 6.20 11.26 8.03
C VAL A 152 5.78 12.00 6.76
N SER A 153 5.11 13.13 6.88
CA SER A 153 4.77 14.03 5.76
C SER A 153 4.08 13.32 4.58
N SER A 154 3.35 12.26 4.86
CA SER A 154 2.69 11.46 3.84
C SER A 154 1.26 11.96 3.59
N THR A 155 0.77 11.70 2.38
CA THR A 155 -0.58 12.08 1.96
C THR A 155 -1.39 10.85 1.58
N LEU A 156 -2.60 10.75 2.12
CA LEU A 156 -3.60 9.75 1.72
C LEU A 156 -4.85 10.46 1.21
N THR A 157 -5.25 10.16 -0.01
CA THR A 157 -6.52 10.59 -0.59
C THR A 157 -7.40 9.37 -0.83
N ASN A 158 -8.62 9.37 -0.27
CA ASN A 158 -9.54 8.25 -0.42
C ASN A 158 -10.87 8.68 -1.05
N SER A 159 -11.15 8.14 -2.21
CA SER A 159 -12.46 8.18 -2.91
C SER A 159 -13.11 6.79 -3.00
N GLY A 160 -12.39 5.74 -2.61
CA GLY A 160 -12.83 4.34 -2.59
C GLY A 160 -13.15 3.86 -1.17
N SER A 161 -12.75 2.65 -0.86
CA SER A 161 -13.02 2.02 0.45
C SER A 161 -11.73 1.62 1.16
N ILE A 162 -11.60 2.01 2.43
CA ILE A 162 -10.52 1.57 3.33
C ILE A 162 -11.17 0.92 4.55
N LYS A 163 -10.88 -0.37 4.81
CA LYS A 163 -11.56 -1.15 5.84
C LYS A 163 -10.60 -1.94 6.71
N ASN A 164 -10.85 -1.97 8.02
CA ASN A 164 -10.35 -3.06 8.87
C ASN A 164 -11.49 -4.07 9.05
N ASN A 165 -11.39 -5.22 8.39
CA ASN A 165 -12.46 -6.24 8.38
C ASN A 165 -12.53 -7.04 9.68
N LYS A 166 -11.50 -7.00 10.52
CA LYS A 166 -11.53 -7.70 11.82
C LYS A 166 -12.48 -7.03 12.80
N SER A 167 -12.46 -5.71 12.87
CA SER A 167 -13.35 -4.95 13.77
C SER A 167 -13.36 -3.46 13.43
N VAL A 168 -14.52 -2.84 13.52
CA VAL A 168 -14.69 -1.38 13.42
C VAL A 168 -13.98 -0.64 14.56
N THR A 169 -13.62 -1.33 15.65
CA THR A 169 -12.84 -0.75 16.74
C THR A 169 -11.34 -0.73 16.47
N ASN A 170 -10.89 -1.48 15.48
CA ASN A 170 -9.50 -1.46 15.03
C ASN A 170 -9.22 -0.21 14.17
N LYS A 171 -7.95 0.04 13.95
CA LYS A 171 -7.52 1.18 13.13
C LYS A 171 -7.59 0.83 11.65
N ALA A 172 -8.35 1.60 10.88
CA ALA A 172 -8.25 1.58 9.42
C ALA A 172 -7.01 2.38 8.98
N ILE A 173 -6.75 3.53 9.61
CA ILE A 173 -5.64 4.41 9.25
C ILE A 173 -4.90 4.83 10.52
N GLN A 174 -3.58 4.65 10.54
CA GLN A 174 -2.69 5.15 11.59
C GLN A 174 -1.69 6.14 11.01
N LEU A 175 -1.66 7.36 11.58
CA LEU A 175 -0.69 8.39 11.28
C LEU A 175 0.45 8.25 12.31
N LYS A 176 1.46 7.47 11.95
CA LYS A 176 2.53 7.08 12.89
C LYS A 176 3.57 8.19 13.04
N GLY A 177 3.77 8.99 12.00
CA GLY A 177 4.66 10.16 12.00
C GLY A 177 3.93 11.50 12.01
N ASN A 178 4.69 12.58 11.84
CA ASN A 178 4.21 13.96 11.84
C ASN A 178 3.77 14.42 10.45
N ASN A 179 2.99 15.49 10.41
CA ASN A 179 2.64 16.27 9.21
C ASN A 179 1.92 15.47 8.11
N ASN A 180 1.27 14.35 8.46
CA ASN A 180 0.47 13.59 7.51
C ASN A 180 -0.85 14.31 7.18
N THR A 181 -1.33 14.10 5.97
CA THR A 181 -2.65 14.58 5.54
C THR A 181 -3.48 13.41 5.03
N VAL A 182 -4.66 13.23 5.62
CA VAL A 182 -5.68 12.30 5.11
C VAL A 182 -6.83 13.14 4.56
N THR A 183 -7.19 12.90 3.30
CA THR A 183 -8.32 13.55 2.64
C THR A 183 -9.35 12.49 2.25
N LEU A 184 -10.56 12.60 2.80
CA LEU A 184 -11.70 11.81 2.38
C LEU A 184 -12.48 12.61 1.33
N LYS A 185 -12.59 12.04 0.12
CA LYS A 185 -13.23 12.67 -1.03
C LYS A 185 -14.47 11.91 -1.43
N ASP A 186 -15.44 12.65 -1.98
CA ASP A 186 -16.62 12.12 -2.64
C ASP A 186 -17.36 11.06 -1.80
N ALA A 187 -17.44 9.83 -2.29
CA ALA A 187 -18.07 8.71 -1.60
C ALA A 187 -17.06 7.83 -0.83
N GLY A 188 -15.86 8.37 -0.54
CA GLY A 188 -14.81 7.61 0.16
C GLY A 188 -15.25 7.08 1.51
N ILE A 189 -15.13 5.78 1.71
CA ILE A 189 -15.56 5.07 2.91
C ILE A 189 -14.34 4.68 3.74
N VAL A 190 -14.42 4.87 5.06
CA VAL A 190 -13.45 4.34 6.03
C VAL A 190 -14.21 3.55 7.09
N VAL A 191 -13.92 2.26 7.21
CA VAL A 191 -14.48 1.38 8.25
C VAL A 191 -13.38 1.02 9.23
N GLY A 192 -13.42 1.62 10.42
CA GLY A 192 -12.41 1.56 11.46
C GLY A 192 -11.96 2.95 11.90
N LYS A 193 -11.06 3.01 12.87
CA LYS A 193 -10.58 4.28 13.43
C LYS A 193 -9.50 4.93 12.55
N ILE A 194 -9.53 6.25 12.44
CA ILE A 194 -8.40 7.06 12.02
C ILE A 194 -7.71 7.55 13.29
N ARG A 195 -6.43 7.19 13.49
CA ARG A 195 -5.71 7.51 14.71
C ARG A 195 -4.35 8.13 14.43
N SER A 196 -4.08 9.23 15.09
CA SER A 196 -2.75 9.82 15.18
C SER A 196 -1.89 9.08 16.22
N GLY A 197 -0.61 8.93 15.98
CA GLY A 197 0.33 8.34 16.93
C GLY A 197 0.51 9.22 18.17
N ASN A 198 0.97 8.63 19.26
CA ASN A 198 1.28 9.40 20.47
C ASN A 198 2.46 10.35 20.19
N GLY A 199 2.32 11.60 20.61
CA GLY A 199 3.35 12.63 20.43
C GLY A 199 3.50 13.15 19.00
N THR A 200 2.70 12.70 18.05
CA THR A 200 2.75 13.22 16.68
C THR A 200 2.03 14.55 16.54
N THR A 201 2.56 15.42 15.69
CA THR A 201 2.05 16.78 15.45
C THR A 201 1.82 17.07 13.99
N GLY A 202 1.02 18.09 13.68
CA GLY A 202 0.80 18.57 12.31
C GLY A 202 -0.04 17.65 11.42
N ASN A 203 -0.57 16.55 11.96
CA ASN A 203 -1.45 15.65 11.21
C ASN A 203 -2.80 16.30 10.93
N LYS A 204 -3.32 16.12 9.72
CA LYS A 204 -4.56 16.74 9.24
C LYS A 204 -5.53 15.70 8.70
N LEU A 205 -6.80 15.81 9.06
CA LEU A 205 -7.91 15.10 8.42
C LEU A 205 -8.76 16.14 7.67
N ARG A 206 -8.99 15.91 6.41
CA ARG A 206 -9.76 16.78 5.51
C ARG A 206 -10.94 16.03 4.94
N PHE A 207 -12.08 16.70 4.85
CA PHE A 207 -13.28 16.21 4.19
C PHE A 207 -13.53 17.06 2.95
N ASN A 208 -13.61 16.44 1.78
CA ASN A 208 -13.86 17.07 0.51
C ASN A 208 -14.92 16.26 -0.26
N HIS A 209 -16.18 16.41 0.13
CA HIS A 209 -17.28 15.60 -0.35
C HIS A 209 -18.21 16.31 -1.34
N GLY A 210 -17.72 17.34 -2.00
CA GLY A 210 -18.52 18.11 -2.95
C GLY A 210 -19.67 18.90 -2.30
N VAL A 211 -20.36 19.70 -3.12
CA VAL A 211 -21.45 20.56 -2.66
C VAL A 211 -22.71 19.73 -2.39
N GLY A 212 -23.36 19.95 -1.25
CA GLY A 212 -24.68 19.37 -0.93
C GLY A 212 -24.66 17.99 -0.26
N ARG A 213 -23.50 17.48 0.17
CA ARG A 213 -23.44 16.25 0.99
C ARG A 213 -23.24 16.58 2.45
N ALA A 214 -24.17 16.11 3.29
CA ALA A 214 -24.08 16.18 4.75
C ALA A 214 -23.52 14.84 5.31
N TYR A 215 -22.91 14.92 6.48
CA TYR A 215 -22.43 13.78 7.28
C TYR A 215 -23.44 13.40 8.34
#